data_afc74ecaf3cda2cb64f170832e15bb40
#
_entry.id   afc74ecaf3cda2cb64f170832e15bb40
#
_cell.length_a   1.000
_cell.length_b   1.000
_cell.length_c   1.000
_cell.angle_alpha   90.00
_cell.angle_beta   90.00
_cell.angle_gamma   90.00
#
_symmetry.space_group_name_H-M   'P 1'
#
loop_
_entity.id
_entity.type
_entity.pdbx_description
1 polymer ?
#
loop_
_entity_poly.entity_id
_entity_poly.type
_entity_poly.pdbx_seq_one_letter_code
_entity_poly.pdbx_strand_id
1 'polypeptide(L)'
;MRILVTGAAGFIGAHTAKALLARGDEVVGIDNFNPYYDLALKRARLDELENNPRFEFQSIDLVEKKSLNDLYTRVKPDRIIHLAAQPGVRYSLENPQAYIDANITGFLNVLECARDHGTEHLVYASSSSVYGAHANMPYSVHHSVDHAVSLYAATKKSNELMAHTYAHLFRIPCTGLRFF
;
A
#
# COMPACT_ATOMS: atom_id res chain seq x y z
N MET A 1 7.80 4.16 -17.37
CA MET A 1 6.40 4.01 -16.93
C MET A 1 6.11 5.07 -15.87
N ARG A 2 4.84 5.43 -15.71
CA ARG A 2 4.40 6.28 -14.59
C ARG A 2 3.81 5.40 -13.48
N ILE A 3 4.42 5.44 -12.29
CA ILE A 3 4.09 4.55 -11.19
C ILE A 3 3.65 5.36 -9.97
N LEU A 4 2.46 5.03 -9.45
CA LEU A 4 1.99 5.57 -8.19
C LEU A 4 2.52 4.70 -7.04
N VAL A 5 3.21 5.30 -6.08
CA VAL A 5 3.68 4.65 -4.85
C VAL A 5 2.95 5.26 -3.66
N THR A 6 2.09 4.50 -3.01
CA THR A 6 1.47 4.95 -1.75
C THR A 6 2.33 4.57 -0.56
N GLY A 7 2.36 5.41 0.48
CA GLY A 7 3.29 5.22 1.60
C GLY A 7 4.73 5.60 1.23
N ALA A 8 4.89 6.53 0.28
CA ALA A 8 6.20 6.89 -0.29
C ALA A 8 7.19 7.49 0.72
N ALA A 9 6.71 8.11 1.80
CA ALA A 9 7.55 8.60 2.89
C ALA A 9 7.93 7.52 3.92
N GLY A 10 7.32 6.32 3.83
CA GLY A 10 7.64 5.17 4.65
C GLY A 10 8.99 4.54 4.27
N PHE A 11 9.47 3.60 5.11
CA PHE A 11 10.75 2.92 4.87
C PHE A 11 10.77 2.18 3.53
N ILE A 12 9.82 1.25 3.32
CA ILE A 12 9.76 0.45 2.09
C ILE A 12 9.42 1.34 0.89
N GLY A 13 8.46 2.28 1.06
CA GLY A 13 8.00 3.17 0.00
C GLY A 13 9.11 4.04 -0.57
N ALA A 14 9.91 4.68 0.28
CA ALA A 14 11.02 5.52 -0.15
C ALA A 14 12.09 4.74 -0.92
N HIS A 15 12.47 3.55 -0.41
CA HIS A 15 13.45 2.70 -1.10
C HIS A 15 12.92 2.16 -2.43
N THR A 16 11.63 1.82 -2.50
CA THR A 16 10.97 1.43 -3.74
C THR A 16 10.96 2.57 -4.76
N ALA A 17 10.55 3.77 -4.33
CA ALA A 17 10.55 4.95 -5.19
C ALA A 17 11.96 5.25 -5.73
N LYS A 18 12.99 5.19 -4.88
CA LYS A 18 14.40 5.38 -5.28
C LYS A 18 14.84 4.35 -6.35
N ALA A 19 14.48 3.08 -6.17
CA ALA A 19 14.81 2.03 -7.13
C ALA A 19 14.10 2.23 -8.48
N LEU A 20 12.83 2.64 -8.47
CA LEU A 20 12.06 2.95 -9.68
C LEU A 20 12.63 4.14 -10.43
N LEU A 21 12.99 5.21 -9.73
CA LEU A 21 13.63 6.39 -10.31
C LEU A 21 14.99 6.05 -10.94
N ALA A 22 15.78 5.20 -10.28
CA ALA A 22 17.06 4.70 -10.81
C ALA A 22 16.86 3.86 -12.06
N ARG A 23 15.76 3.12 -12.17
CA ARG A 23 15.38 2.36 -13.37
C ARG A 23 14.91 3.27 -14.53
N GLY A 24 14.61 4.53 -14.28
CA GLY A 24 14.17 5.50 -15.29
C GLY A 24 12.66 5.75 -15.33
N ASP A 25 11.91 5.25 -14.37
CA ASP A 25 10.47 5.49 -14.28
C ASP A 25 10.15 6.90 -13.78
N GLU A 26 8.92 7.36 -14.05
CA GLU A 26 8.31 8.50 -13.38
C GLU A 26 7.57 7.99 -12.14
N VAL A 27 7.77 8.59 -11.00
CA VAL A 27 7.18 8.16 -9.74
C VAL A 27 6.36 9.28 -9.12
N VAL A 28 5.10 9.00 -8.85
CA VAL A 28 4.24 9.84 -8.03
C VAL A 28 4.10 9.19 -6.66
N GLY A 29 4.62 9.83 -5.63
CA GLY A 29 4.54 9.36 -4.25
C GLY A 29 3.40 10.02 -3.49
N ILE A 30 2.66 9.26 -2.69
CA ILE A 30 1.72 9.81 -1.72
C ILE A 30 1.94 9.23 -0.33
N ASP A 31 1.71 10.08 0.69
CA ASP A 31 1.73 9.71 2.12
C ASP A 31 0.87 10.73 2.88
N ASN A 32 0.24 10.35 3.97
CA ASN A 32 -0.54 11.25 4.81
C ASN A 32 0.26 11.84 5.99
N PHE A 33 1.54 11.51 6.11
CA PHE A 33 2.39 11.88 7.24
C PHE A 33 1.82 11.51 8.61
N ASN A 34 1.13 10.37 8.71
CA ASN A 34 0.66 9.87 9.99
C ASN A 34 1.83 9.79 10.99
N PRO A 35 1.67 10.35 12.23
CA PRO A 35 2.76 10.46 13.21
C PRO A 35 3.05 9.17 13.98
N TYR A 36 2.59 8.02 13.51
CA TYR A 36 2.91 6.71 14.10
C TYR A 36 4.42 6.45 14.15
N TYR A 37 5.15 6.92 13.14
CA TYR A 37 6.61 7.01 13.13
C TYR A 37 7.06 8.47 13.17
N ASP A 38 8.32 8.69 13.54
CA ASP A 38 8.92 10.03 13.56
C ASP A 38 8.80 10.72 12.18
N LEU A 39 8.15 11.87 12.19
CA LEU A 39 7.92 12.67 10.98
C LEU A 39 9.23 13.19 10.37
N ALA A 40 10.27 13.41 11.17
CA ALA A 40 11.58 13.85 10.68
C ALA A 40 12.21 12.76 9.77
N LEU A 41 12.04 11.47 10.11
CA LEU A 41 12.48 10.37 9.26
C LEU A 41 11.72 10.31 7.94
N LYS A 42 10.40 10.56 7.97
CA LYS A 42 9.59 10.63 6.75
C LYS A 42 10.05 11.78 5.85
N ARG A 43 10.29 12.96 6.44
CA ARG A 43 10.76 14.13 5.70
C ARG A 43 12.12 13.88 5.07
N ALA A 44 13.09 13.40 5.84
CA ALA A 44 14.43 13.11 5.35
C ALA A 44 14.43 12.14 4.14
N ARG A 45 13.55 11.13 4.15
CA ARG A 45 13.41 10.21 3.01
C ARG A 45 12.85 10.89 1.77
N LEU A 46 11.88 11.79 1.93
CA LEU A 46 11.33 12.56 0.80
C LEU A 46 12.33 13.55 0.23
N ASP A 47 13.09 14.24 1.07
CA ASP A 47 14.11 15.20 0.64
C ASP A 47 15.13 14.57 -0.33
N GLU A 48 15.45 13.27 -0.12
CA GLU A 48 16.31 12.53 -1.06
C GLU A 48 15.63 12.27 -2.42
N LEU A 49 14.30 12.08 -2.45
CA LEU A 49 13.54 11.78 -3.66
C LEU A 49 13.18 13.05 -4.44
N GLU A 50 12.82 14.14 -3.75
CA GLU A 50 12.36 15.41 -4.33
C GLU A 50 13.43 16.09 -5.20
N ASN A 51 14.71 15.73 -5.03
CA ASN A 51 15.79 16.19 -5.90
C ASN A 51 15.76 15.57 -7.32
N ASN A 52 14.94 14.53 -7.54
CA ASN A 52 14.84 13.89 -8.85
C ASN A 52 13.67 14.51 -9.64
N PRO A 53 13.89 15.05 -10.86
CA PRO A 53 12.85 15.72 -11.64
C PRO A 53 11.73 14.76 -12.12
N ARG A 54 11.91 13.45 -11.98
CA ARG A 54 10.89 12.43 -12.29
C ARG A 54 10.10 11.96 -11.06
N PHE A 55 10.30 12.62 -9.92
CA PHE A 55 9.55 12.35 -8.70
C PHE A 55 8.61 13.52 -8.39
N GLU A 56 7.36 13.21 -8.16
CA GLU A 56 6.35 14.14 -7.65
C GLU A 56 5.81 13.58 -6.32
N PHE A 57 5.64 14.44 -5.32
CA PHE A 57 5.03 14.07 -4.05
C PHE A 57 3.74 14.84 -3.79
N GLN A 58 2.73 14.14 -3.23
CA GLN A 58 1.52 14.76 -2.70
C GLN A 58 1.16 14.18 -1.33
N SER A 59 0.81 15.08 -0.40
CA SER A 59 0.26 14.69 0.89
C SER A 59 -1.23 14.38 0.73
N ILE A 60 -1.57 13.09 0.74
CA ILE A 60 -2.96 12.60 0.58
C ILE A 60 -3.20 11.47 1.56
N ASP A 61 -4.34 11.54 2.28
CA ASP A 61 -4.87 10.41 3.02
C ASP A 61 -5.73 9.52 2.11
N LEU A 62 -5.50 8.22 2.14
CA LEU A 62 -6.23 7.26 1.31
C LEU A 62 -7.73 7.18 1.62
N VAL A 63 -8.17 7.59 2.81
CA VAL A 63 -9.59 7.63 3.17
C VAL A 63 -10.32 8.78 2.47
N GLU A 64 -9.59 9.79 2.01
CA GLU A 64 -10.13 10.91 1.26
C GLU A 64 -10.32 10.55 -0.22
N LYS A 65 -11.38 9.79 -0.50
CA LYS A 65 -11.67 9.25 -1.84
C LYS A 65 -11.59 10.30 -2.95
N LYS A 66 -12.08 11.52 -2.70
CA LYS A 66 -12.08 12.60 -3.71
C LYS A 66 -10.66 13.00 -4.08
N SER A 67 -9.81 13.31 -3.11
CA SER A 67 -8.41 13.72 -3.31
C SER A 67 -7.63 12.66 -4.07
N LEU A 68 -7.85 11.39 -3.71
CA LEU A 68 -7.24 10.25 -4.39
C LEU A 68 -7.71 10.14 -5.85
N ASN A 69 -9.01 10.24 -6.11
CA ASN A 69 -9.54 10.16 -7.47
C ASN A 69 -9.09 11.34 -8.35
N ASP A 70 -9.03 12.56 -7.79
CA ASP A 70 -8.53 13.73 -8.50
C ASP A 70 -7.05 13.52 -8.90
N LEU A 71 -6.23 12.95 -8.01
CA LEU A 71 -4.86 12.55 -8.30
C LEU A 71 -4.79 11.54 -9.46
N TYR A 72 -5.55 10.45 -9.39
CA TYR A 72 -5.55 9.42 -10.44
C TYR A 72 -5.97 9.98 -11.80
N THR A 73 -6.99 10.83 -11.82
CA THR A 73 -7.47 11.49 -13.05
C THR A 73 -6.37 12.33 -13.70
N ARG A 74 -5.58 13.04 -12.89
CA ARG A 74 -4.47 13.89 -13.35
C ARG A 74 -3.25 13.08 -13.77
N VAL A 75 -2.86 12.11 -12.93
CA VAL A 75 -1.59 11.36 -13.07
C VAL A 75 -1.73 10.23 -14.08
N LYS A 76 -2.86 9.52 -14.09
CA LYS A 76 -3.11 8.32 -14.90
C LYS A 76 -1.95 7.33 -14.80
N PRO A 77 -1.69 6.77 -13.61
CA PRO A 77 -0.56 5.87 -13.41
C PRO A 77 -0.76 4.58 -14.20
N ASP A 78 0.30 4.10 -14.87
CA ASP A 78 0.31 2.80 -15.53
C ASP A 78 0.18 1.67 -14.50
N ARG A 79 0.89 1.81 -13.37
CA ARG A 79 0.96 0.81 -12.29
C ARG A 79 0.91 1.45 -10.93
N ILE A 80 0.49 0.65 -9.95
CA ILE A 80 0.40 1.07 -8.55
C ILE A 80 1.23 0.13 -7.70
N ILE A 81 2.02 0.71 -6.79
CA ILE A 81 2.67 0.00 -5.68
C ILE A 81 2.08 0.55 -4.39
N HIS A 82 1.17 -0.22 -3.79
CA HIS A 82 0.43 0.18 -2.60
C HIS A 82 1.11 -0.35 -1.34
N LEU A 83 1.82 0.55 -0.64
CA LEU A 83 2.55 0.26 0.60
C LEU A 83 2.02 1.05 1.79
N ALA A 84 1.15 2.04 1.58
CA ALA A 84 0.52 2.78 2.65
C ALA A 84 -0.40 1.87 3.45
N ALA A 85 -0.21 1.88 4.75
CA ALA A 85 -1.03 1.14 5.70
C ALA A 85 -0.78 1.66 7.12
N GLN A 86 -1.72 1.39 8.04
CA GLN A 86 -1.40 1.44 9.46
C GLN A 86 -0.70 0.12 9.84
N PRO A 87 0.60 0.15 10.15
CA PRO A 87 1.36 -1.04 10.53
C PRO A 87 1.31 -1.29 12.04
N GLY A 88 1.86 -2.44 12.47
CA GLY A 88 2.06 -2.78 13.87
C GLY A 88 0.93 -3.64 14.43
N VAL A 89 1.28 -4.86 14.88
CA VAL A 89 0.32 -5.81 15.46
C VAL A 89 -0.23 -5.30 16.80
N ARG A 90 0.65 -4.80 17.69
CA ARG A 90 0.28 -4.39 19.05
C ARG A 90 -0.63 -3.15 19.05
N TYR A 91 -0.29 -2.15 18.27
CA TYR A 91 -1.06 -0.92 18.19
C TYR A 91 -2.49 -1.14 17.67
N SER A 92 -2.76 -2.26 16.95
CA SER A 92 -4.12 -2.62 16.52
C SER A 92 -5.06 -2.95 17.68
N LEU A 93 -4.53 -3.21 18.88
CA LEU A 93 -5.31 -3.40 20.10
C LEU A 93 -5.65 -2.05 20.78
N GLU A 94 -4.82 -1.03 20.57
CA GLU A 94 -4.97 0.29 21.18
C GLU A 94 -5.85 1.22 20.32
N ASN A 95 -5.64 1.19 19.01
CA ASN A 95 -6.37 2.02 18.06
C ASN A 95 -6.86 1.20 16.85
N PRO A 96 -7.89 0.35 17.05
CA PRO A 96 -8.41 -0.52 15.98
C PRO A 96 -8.98 0.24 14.78
N GLN A 97 -9.59 1.42 15.02
CA GLN A 97 -10.22 2.20 13.97
C GLN A 97 -9.20 2.67 12.91
N ALA A 98 -7.98 3.05 13.31
CA ALA A 98 -6.93 3.43 12.37
C ALA A 98 -6.60 2.32 11.35
N TYR A 99 -6.76 1.04 11.75
CA TYR A 99 -6.55 -0.10 10.85
C TYR A 99 -7.70 -0.30 9.87
N ILE A 100 -8.94 -0.07 10.30
CA ILE A 100 -10.09 -0.10 9.40
C ILE A 100 -9.99 1.03 8.39
N ASP A 101 -9.72 2.23 8.85
CA ASP A 101 -9.66 3.41 7.99
C ASP A 101 -8.53 3.28 6.94
N ALA A 102 -7.30 3.05 7.38
CA ALA A 102 -6.15 2.99 6.47
C ALA A 102 -6.13 1.69 5.63
N ASN A 103 -6.30 0.53 6.28
CA ASN A 103 -6.04 -0.75 5.62
C ASN A 103 -7.26 -1.30 4.87
N ILE A 104 -8.48 -0.97 5.28
CA ILE A 104 -9.70 -1.44 4.61
C ILE A 104 -10.27 -0.33 3.72
N THR A 105 -10.67 0.79 4.30
CA THR A 105 -11.30 1.89 3.54
C THR A 105 -10.32 2.49 2.55
N GLY A 106 -9.08 2.78 2.99
CA GLY A 106 -8.02 3.31 2.12
C GLY A 106 -7.68 2.36 0.98
N PHE A 107 -7.55 1.06 1.25
CA PHE A 107 -7.27 0.06 0.22
C PHE A 107 -8.44 -0.10 -0.77
N LEU A 108 -9.70 -0.06 -0.28
CA LEU A 108 -10.87 -0.05 -1.16
C LEU A 108 -10.82 1.13 -2.13
N ASN A 109 -10.51 2.34 -1.64
CA ASN A 109 -10.40 3.52 -2.49
C ASN A 109 -9.32 3.36 -3.57
N VAL A 110 -8.18 2.74 -3.24
CA VAL A 110 -7.12 2.42 -4.22
C VAL A 110 -7.62 1.43 -5.28
N LEU A 111 -8.34 0.38 -4.88
CA LEU A 111 -8.91 -0.61 -5.81
C LEU A 111 -9.96 0.02 -6.74
N GLU A 112 -10.84 0.87 -6.21
CA GLU A 112 -11.83 1.60 -6.99
C GLU A 112 -11.16 2.52 -8.03
N CYS A 113 -10.16 3.30 -7.62
CA CYS A 113 -9.38 4.12 -8.54
C CYS A 113 -8.66 3.26 -9.60
N ALA A 114 -8.07 2.14 -9.20
CA ALA A 114 -7.43 1.22 -10.14
C ALA A 114 -8.41 0.69 -11.20
N ARG A 115 -9.64 0.37 -10.79
CA ARG A 115 -10.72 -0.06 -11.68
C ARG A 115 -11.14 1.06 -12.64
N ASP A 116 -11.43 2.23 -12.09
CA ASP A 116 -12.03 3.34 -12.86
C ASP A 116 -11.04 3.95 -13.87
N HIS A 117 -9.74 3.83 -13.62
CA HIS A 117 -8.69 4.39 -14.47
C HIS A 117 -7.89 3.35 -15.28
N GLY A 118 -8.27 2.07 -15.24
CA GLY A 118 -7.69 1.03 -16.08
C GLY A 118 -6.21 0.74 -15.77
N THR A 119 -5.85 0.69 -14.49
CA THR A 119 -4.49 0.36 -14.04
C THR A 119 -4.02 -1.00 -14.58
N GLU A 120 -2.83 -1.06 -15.17
CA GLU A 120 -2.27 -2.28 -15.75
C GLU A 120 -1.87 -3.34 -14.70
N HIS A 121 -1.43 -2.92 -13.51
CA HIS A 121 -1.02 -3.82 -12.44
C HIS A 121 -1.02 -3.11 -11.08
N LEU A 122 -1.58 -3.76 -10.09
CA LEU A 122 -1.53 -3.38 -8.68
C LEU A 122 -0.65 -4.35 -7.89
N VAL A 123 0.49 -3.87 -7.37
CA VAL A 123 1.28 -4.58 -6.36
C VAL A 123 0.93 -4.01 -4.99
N TYR A 124 0.65 -4.85 -4.00
CA TYR A 124 0.28 -4.38 -2.67
C TYR A 124 0.98 -5.15 -1.54
N ALA A 125 1.19 -4.47 -0.42
CA ALA A 125 1.77 -5.06 0.77
C ALA A 125 0.71 -5.86 1.54
N SER A 126 0.85 -7.19 1.58
CA SER A 126 0.32 -8.05 2.60
C SER A 126 1.36 -8.21 3.73
N SER A 127 1.25 -9.21 4.57
CA SER A 127 2.16 -9.45 5.71
C SER A 127 2.26 -10.92 6.04
N SER A 128 3.41 -11.34 6.56
CA SER A 128 3.56 -12.66 7.18
C SER A 128 2.63 -12.89 8.37
N SER A 129 2.10 -11.83 8.98
CA SER A 129 1.09 -11.91 10.04
C SER A 129 -0.18 -12.65 9.62
N VAL A 130 -0.48 -12.75 8.31
CA VAL A 130 -1.64 -13.51 7.81
C VAL A 130 -1.51 -15.01 8.06
N TYR A 131 -0.30 -15.53 8.25
CA TYR A 131 -0.08 -16.94 8.62
C TYR A 131 -0.57 -17.28 10.03
N GLY A 132 -0.81 -16.26 10.89
CA GLY A 132 -1.34 -16.46 12.23
C GLY A 132 -0.44 -17.33 13.10
N ALA A 133 -1.05 -18.30 13.77
CA ALA A 133 -0.36 -19.28 14.63
C ALA A 133 0.06 -20.56 13.89
N HIS A 134 0.32 -20.49 12.58
CA HIS A 134 0.69 -21.66 11.79
C HIS A 134 2.03 -22.24 12.25
N ALA A 135 2.07 -23.52 12.61
CA ALA A 135 3.25 -24.16 13.20
C ALA A 135 4.27 -24.68 12.17
N ASN A 136 3.84 -24.90 10.92
CA ASN A 136 4.70 -25.49 9.89
C ASN A 136 5.59 -24.43 9.25
N MET A 137 6.92 -24.61 9.36
CA MET A 137 7.93 -23.79 8.71
C MET A 137 8.76 -24.63 7.73
N PRO A 138 9.29 -24.05 6.65
CA PRO A 138 9.09 -22.65 6.21
C PRO A 138 7.66 -22.37 5.75
N TYR A 139 7.18 -21.13 5.89
CA TYR A 139 5.87 -20.74 5.40
C TYR A 139 5.77 -20.87 3.88
N SER A 140 4.62 -21.35 3.42
CA SER A 140 4.29 -21.47 1.99
C SER A 140 3.09 -20.59 1.64
N VAL A 141 3.08 -20.04 0.44
CA VAL A 141 1.92 -19.28 -0.07
C VAL A 141 0.66 -20.15 -0.22
N HIS A 142 0.82 -21.47 -0.23
CA HIS A 142 -0.28 -22.45 -0.30
C HIS A 142 -0.85 -22.83 1.06
N HIS A 143 -0.24 -22.38 2.17
CA HIS A 143 -0.83 -22.63 3.49
C HIS A 143 -2.11 -21.82 3.64
N SER A 144 -3.13 -22.44 4.30
CA SER A 144 -4.33 -21.71 4.73
C SER A 144 -3.95 -20.58 5.68
N VAL A 145 -4.56 -19.42 5.49
CA VAL A 145 -4.32 -18.19 6.28
C VAL A 145 -5.65 -17.62 6.81
N ASP A 146 -6.59 -18.50 7.16
CA ASP A 146 -7.95 -18.12 7.54
C ASP A 146 -8.10 -17.85 9.05
N HIS A 147 -7.04 -18.03 9.83
CA HIS A 147 -7.03 -17.87 11.29
C HIS A 147 -6.08 -16.76 11.73
N ALA A 148 -6.42 -15.51 11.37
CA ALA A 148 -5.69 -14.34 11.82
C ALA A 148 -5.75 -14.19 13.35
N VAL A 149 -4.61 -13.91 14.00
CA VAL A 149 -4.51 -13.78 15.47
C VAL A 149 -4.38 -12.33 15.92
N SER A 150 -4.57 -11.36 15.03
CA SER A 150 -4.61 -9.94 15.35
C SER A 150 -5.50 -9.19 14.36
N LEU A 151 -6.01 -8.02 14.77
CA LEU A 151 -6.78 -7.17 13.86
C LEU A 151 -5.94 -6.70 12.66
N TYR A 152 -4.66 -6.36 12.88
CA TYR A 152 -3.74 -6.05 11.80
C TYR A 152 -3.67 -7.20 10.77
N ALA A 153 -3.47 -8.45 11.22
CA ALA A 153 -3.44 -9.61 10.35
C ALA A 153 -4.78 -9.81 9.60
N ALA A 154 -5.90 -9.61 10.30
CA ALA A 154 -7.24 -9.68 9.70
C ALA A 154 -7.42 -8.63 8.59
N THR A 155 -6.97 -7.38 8.80
CA THR A 155 -7.05 -6.35 7.75
C THR A 155 -6.16 -6.70 6.55
N LYS A 156 -4.96 -7.25 6.77
CA LYS A 156 -4.08 -7.68 5.67
C LYS A 156 -4.63 -8.88 4.91
N LYS A 157 -5.24 -9.85 5.61
CA LYS A 157 -5.98 -10.94 4.95
C LYS A 157 -7.18 -10.41 4.15
N SER A 158 -7.90 -9.43 4.68
CA SER A 158 -8.99 -8.77 3.95
C SER A 158 -8.50 -8.10 2.67
N ASN A 159 -7.31 -7.48 2.69
CA ASN A 159 -6.71 -6.92 1.47
C ASN A 159 -6.47 -8.00 0.41
N GLU A 160 -5.99 -9.20 0.79
CA GLU A 160 -5.81 -10.31 -0.15
C GLU A 160 -7.14 -10.74 -0.78
N LEU A 161 -8.22 -10.84 0.02
CA LEU A 161 -9.55 -11.20 -0.46
C LEU A 161 -10.14 -10.10 -1.37
N MET A 162 -10.01 -8.84 -0.99
CA MET A 162 -10.49 -7.70 -1.78
C MET A 162 -9.76 -7.65 -3.13
N ALA A 163 -8.42 -7.74 -3.14
CA ALA A 163 -7.64 -7.74 -4.36
C ALA A 163 -7.99 -8.92 -5.27
N HIS A 164 -8.19 -10.12 -4.71
CA HIS A 164 -8.63 -11.29 -5.48
C HIS A 164 -10.00 -11.06 -6.13
N THR A 165 -10.95 -10.48 -5.38
CA THR A 165 -12.29 -10.16 -5.87
C THR A 165 -12.23 -9.18 -7.04
N TYR A 166 -11.43 -8.10 -6.92
CA TYR A 166 -11.27 -7.10 -7.98
C TYR A 166 -10.54 -7.68 -9.21
N ALA A 167 -9.53 -8.52 -8.99
CA ALA A 167 -8.86 -9.23 -10.08
C ALA A 167 -9.84 -10.14 -10.84
N HIS A 168 -10.73 -10.85 -10.13
CA HIS A 168 -11.72 -11.74 -10.74
C HIS A 168 -12.80 -10.96 -11.51
N LEU A 169 -13.42 -9.97 -10.87
CA LEU A 169 -14.57 -9.25 -11.42
C LEU A 169 -14.18 -8.24 -12.49
N PHE A 170 -13.09 -7.50 -12.27
CA PHE A 170 -12.71 -6.35 -13.10
C PHE A 170 -11.43 -6.58 -13.90
N ARG A 171 -10.84 -7.77 -13.81
CA ARG A 171 -9.63 -8.16 -14.53
C ARG A 171 -8.41 -7.28 -14.25
N ILE A 172 -8.32 -6.70 -13.05
CA ILE A 172 -7.17 -5.94 -12.62
C ILE A 172 -6.08 -6.91 -12.17
N PRO A 173 -4.91 -6.99 -12.83
CA PRO A 173 -3.82 -7.83 -12.37
C PRO A 173 -3.32 -7.35 -11.00
N CYS A 174 -3.37 -8.23 -9.99
CA CYS A 174 -2.95 -7.92 -8.63
C CYS A 174 -1.87 -8.88 -8.15
N THR A 175 -0.85 -8.35 -7.45
CA THR A 175 0.18 -9.15 -6.76
C THR A 175 0.29 -8.72 -5.31
N GLY A 176 -0.05 -9.61 -4.38
CA GLY A 176 0.14 -9.40 -2.95
C GLY A 176 1.50 -9.93 -2.48
N LEU A 177 2.24 -9.13 -1.72
CA LEU A 177 3.54 -9.49 -1.16
C LEU A 177 3.42 -9.63 0.36
N ARG A 178 3.64 -10.84 0.90
CA ARG A 178 3.64 -11.09 2.34
C ARG A 178 5.02 -10.78 2.91
N PHE A 179 5.21 -9.54 3.35
CA PHE A 179 6.47 -9.12 3.99
C PHE A 179 6.66 -9.79 5.36
N PHE A 180 7.92 -10.09 5.69
CA PHE A 180 8.37 -10.64 6.97
C PHE A 180 9.06 -9.57 7.82
#